data_b094e4c02dc5afafd350a6e9ecd6966d
#
_entry.id   b094e4c02dc5afafd350a6e9ecd6966d
#
_cell.length_a   1.000
_cell.length_b   1.000
_cell.length_c   1.000
_cell.angle_alpha   90.00
_cell.angle_beta   90.00
_cell.angle_gamma   90.00
#
_symmetry.space_group_name_H-M   'P 1'
#
loop_
_entity.id
_entity.type
_entity.pdbx_description
1 polymer ?
#
loop_
_entity_poly.entity_id
_entity_poly.type
_entity_poly.pdbx_seq_one_letter_code
_entity_poly.pdbx_strand_id
1 'polypeptide(L)'
;MVAERLLSRTLNPRSIALFGTGPAQSVIEQCQKLGYSGELWPVHPSRDSLAGVKCFKSVADLPHAPDVAFVAVNRHATIDVISQLSKIGAGGAVCYASGFAESGEHAGIDGLALQQQLVAAAKQMPILGPNCYGYINALDGVALWPDQHGCTRLDSGVAIVSQSGNVGLNITLQQRSLDLAYLVTVGNQAITGVEDCLEVFINDSRVNAIGLFIEAIVDPIRFSKLALKADQQNQRIVALQTGRSDAGALIAASHTASLAGRRSAYEAFFTRCGVAMVDTPVELIETLKLLNQGG
;
A
#
# COMPACT_ATOMS: atom_id res chain seq x y z
N MET A 1 8.68 10.59 -12.64
CA MET A 1 9.64 9.74 -13.42
C MET A 1 10.56 8.89 -12.53
N VAL A 2 11.44 9.44 -11.64
CA VAL A 2 12.31 8.58 -10.80
C VAL A 2 11.49 7.87 -9.73
N ALA A 3 10.64 8.57 -8.99
CA ALA A 3 9.78 8.01 -7.95
C ALA A 3 8.79 6.97 -8.51
N GLU A 4 8.18 7.23 -9.65
CA GLU A 4 7.29 6.32 -10.37
C GLU A 4 8.00 5.00 -10.74
N ARG A 5 9.21 5.06 -11.30
CA ARG A 5 9.99 3.86 -11.63
C ARG A 5 10.34 3.03 -10.40
N LEU A 6 10.63 3.68 -9.27
CA LEU A 6 10.93 2.99 -8.03
C LEU A 6 9.67 2.31 -7.46
N LEU A 7 8.52 2.99 -7.48
CA LEU A 7 7.27 2.40 -6.99
C LEU A 7 6.79 1.25 -7.91
N SER A 8 6.92 1.37 -9.23
CA SER A 8 6.63 0.26 -10.14
C SER A 8 7.52 -0.95 -9.86
N ARG A 9 8.82 -0.73 -9.56
CA ARG A 9 9.74 -1.80 -9.14
C ARG A 9 9.32 -2.41 -7.80
N THR A 10 8.84 -1.59 -6.86
CA THR A 10 8.32 -2.03 -5.56
C THR A 10 7.08 -2.92 -5.72
N LEU A 11 6.15 -2.56 -6.62
CA LEU A 11 4.88 -3.28 -6.81
C LEU A 11 5.00 -4.52 -7.71
N ASN A 12 6.04 -4.59 -8.55
CA ASN A 12 6.35 -5.75 -9.40
C ASN A 12 7.81 -6.21 -9.18
N PRO A 13 8.15 -6.73 -7.98
CA PRO A 13 9.50 -7.10 -7.63
C PRO A 13 9.91 -8.45 -8.24
N ARG A 14 11.20 -8.60 -8.53
CA ARG A 14 11.85 -9.90 -8.82
C ARG A 14 12.50 -10.51 -7.59
N SER A 15 12.78 -9.69 -6.57
CA SER A 15 13.36 -10.11 -5.31
C SER A 15 12.72 -9.38 -4.13
N ILE A 16 12.39 -10.11 -3.08
CA ILE A 16 11.72 -9.63 -1.87
C ILE A 16 12.56 -9.98 -0.65
N ALA A 17 13.05 -8.99 0.10
CA ALA A 17 13.65 -9.21 1.40
C ALA A 17 12.57 -9.14 2.50
N LEU A 18 12.63 -10.07 3.47
CA LEU A 18 11.58 -10.18 4.50
C LEU A 18 12.22 -10.14 5.90
N PHE A 19 11.82 -9.16 6.70
CA PHE A 19 12.33 -8.93 8.05
C PHE A 19 11.25 -9.19 9.09
N GLY A 20 11.56 -9.99 10.10
CA GLY A 20 10.64 -10.37 11.17
C GLY A 20 10.40 -11.88 11.22
N THR A 21 9.35 -12.29 11.93
CA THR A 21 9.02 -13.72 12.12
C THR A 21 7.61 -14.05 11.59
N GLY A 22 6.58 -14.00 12.43
CA GLY A 22 5.21 -14.41 12.07
C GLY A 22 4.69 -13.74 10.80
N PRO A 23 4.56 -12.39 10.75
CA PRO A 23 4.07 -11.71 9.53
C PRO A 23 4.95 -11.96 8.31
N ALA A 24 6.28 -12.02 8.46
CA ALA A 24 7.20 -12.30 7.37
C ALA A 24 7.05 -13.74 6.84
N GLN A 25 6.81 -14.71 7.74
CA GLN A 25 6.49 -16.07 7.37
C GLN A 25 5.19 -16.13 6.57
N SER A 26 4.13 -15.47 7.05
CA SER A 26 2.85 -15.40 6.32
C SER A 26 3.03 -14.81 4.92
N VAL A 27 3.81 -13.74 4.76
CA VAL A 27 4.07 -13.15 3.43
C VAL A 27 4.74 -14.16 2.49
N ILE A 28 5.70 -14.97 2.96
CA ILE A 28 6.32 -16.02 2.15
C ILE A 28 5.25 -17.01 1.68
N GLU A 29 4.40 -17.49 2.60
CA GLU A 29 3.33 -18.44 2.32
C GLU A 29 2.28 -17.87 1.33
N GLN A 30 1.89 -16.59 1.49
CA GLN A 30 0.94 -15.93 0.57
C GLN A 30 1.57 -15.69 -0.83
N CYS A 31 2.82 -15.29 -0.92
CA CYS A 31 3.54 -15.20 -2.19
C CYS A 31 3.59 -16.56 -2.90
N GLN A 32 3.93 -17.63 -2.19
CA GLN A 32 3.96 -18.99 -2.75
C GLN A 32 2.57 -19.44 -3.22
N LYS A 33 1.53 -19.18 -2.41
CA LYS A 33 0.13 -19.48 -2.74
C LYS A 33 -0.35 -18.75 -3.99
N LEU A 34 0.05 -17.49 -4.18
CA LEU A 34 -0.33 -16.68 -5.35
C LEU A 34 0.54 -16.98 -6.59
N GLY A 35 1.56 -17.84 -6.46
CA GLY A 35 2.42 -18.25 -7.57
C GLY A 35 3.50 -17.23 -7.90
N TYR A 36 4.05 -16.54 -6.90
CA TYR A 36 5.21 -15.69 -7.08
C TYR A 36 6.42 -16.49 -7.51
N SER A 37 7.05 -16.10 -8.60
CA SER A 37 8.19 -16.79 -9.22
C SER A 37 9.55 -16.14 -8.96
N GLY A 38 9.57 -15.00 -8.26
CA GLY A 38 10.81 -14.30 -7.91
C GLY A 38 11.48 -14.87 -6.66
N GLU A 39 12.53 -14.20 -6.23
CA GLU A 39 13.35 -14.63 -5.10
C GLU A 39 12.81 -14.08 -3.76
N LEU A 40 12.73 -14.95 -2.77
CA LEU A 40 12.32 -14.62 -1.40
C LEU A 40 13.54 -14.73 -0.49
N TRP A 41 13.91 -13.65 0.18
CA TRP A 41 15.07 -13.54 1.03
C TRP A 41 14.71 -13.19 2.48
N PRO A 42 14.33 -14.18 3.31
CA PRO A 42 14.12 -13.92 4.72
C PRO A 42 15.44 -13.49 5.35
N VAL A 43 15.41 -12.47 6.20
CA VAL A 43 16.56 -11.95 6.92
C VAL A 43 16.30 -12.09 8.42
N HIS A 44 17.11 -12.94 9.09
CA HIS A 44 16.96 -13.16 10.52
C HIS A 44 18.31 -13.54 11.17
N PRO A 45 18.75 -12.86 12.25
CA PRO A 45 20.10 -13.04 12.79
C PRO A 45 20.36 -14.43 13.36
N SER A 46 19.34 -15.13 13.87
CA SER A 46 19.49 -16.42 14.56
C SER A 46 18.79 -17.61 13.89
N ARG A 47 17.77 -17.38 13.02
CA ARG A 47 17.09 -18.47 12.32
C ARG A 47 17.84 -18.88 11.05
N ASP A 48 17.79 -20.17 10.71
CA ASP A 48 18.41 -20.69 9.49
C ASP A 48 17.40 -20.76 8.34
N SER A 49 16.11 -20.85 8.65
CA SER A 49 15.02 -20.83 7.65
C SER A 49 13.76 -20.22 8.20
N LEU A 50 12.90 -19.73 7.29
CA LEU A 50 11.55 -19.23 7.55
C LEU A 50 10.62 -19.74 6.44
N ALA A 51 9.51 -20.40 6.79
CA ALA A 51 8.61 -21.07 5.82
C ALA A 51 9.34 -21.94 4.78
N GLY A 52 10.40 -22.67 5.20
CA GLY A 52 11.21 -23.51 4.32
C GLY A 52 12.23 -22.78 3.44
N VAL A 53 12.25 -21.43 3.47
CA VAL A 53 13.24 -20.63 2.72
C VAL A 53 14.44 -20.30 3.62
N LYS A 54 15.66 -20.47 3.10
CA LYS A 54 16.90 -20.19 3.83
C LYS A 54 17.01 -18.71 4.19
N CYS A 55 17.35 -18.43 5.46
CA CYS A 55 17.56 -17.06 5.95
C CYS A 55 18.96 -16.55 5.68
N PHE A 56 19.04 -15.27 5.32
CA PHE A 56 20.26 -14.45 5.43
C PHE A 56 20.39 -13.91 6.87
N LYS A 57 21.59 -13.64 7.33
CA LYS A 57 21.80 -13.20 8.72
C LYS A 57 21.67 -11.68 8.88
N SER A 58 21.94 -10.93 7.81
CA SER A 58 21.86 -9.46 7.79
C SER A 58 21.57 -8.92 6.38
N VAL A 59 21.31 -7.62 6.26
CA VAL A 59 21.19 -6.92 4.97
C VAL A 59 22.49 -7.04 4.15
N ALA A 60 23.64 -7.07 4.80
CA ALA A 60 24.93 -7.17 4.11
C ALA A 60 25.16 -8.53 3.44
N ASP A 61 24.44 -9.56 3.86
CA ASP A 61 24.58 -10.91 3.30
C ASP A 61 23.64 -11.14 2.09
N LEU A 62 22.76 -10.17 1.75
CA LEU A 62 21.87 -10.28 0.61
C LEU A 62 22.67 -10.32 -0.70
N PRO A 63 22.24 -11.12 -1.71
CA PRO A 63 22.95 -11.25 -2.99
C PRO A 63 23.11 -9.92 -3.73
N HIS A 64 22.12 -9.05 -3.64
CA HIS A 64 22.08 -7.70 -4.21
C HIS A 64 20.98 -6.88 -3.51
N ALA A 65 20.81 -5.60 -3.89
CA ALA A 65 19.74 -4.75 -3.41
C ALA A 65 18.37 -5.34 -3.80
N PRO A 66 17.45 -5.63 -2.85
CA PRO A 66 16.15 -6.18 -3.16
C PRO A 66 15.28 -5.15 -3.91
N ASP A 67 14.35 -5.65 -4.74
CA ASP A 67 13.38 -4.77 -5.40
C ASP A 67 12.39 -4.20 -4.38
N VAL A 68 12.03 -4.98 -3.38
CA VAL A 68 11.21 -4.52 -2.26
C VAL A 68 11.59 -5.27 -0.98
N ALA A 69 11.35 -4.63 0.16
CA ALA A 69 11.45 -5.28 1.47
C ALA A 69 10.11 -5.24 2.21
N PHE A 70 9.74 -6.34 2.88
CA PHE A 70 8.67 -6.36 3.88
C PHE A 70 9.29 -6.31 5.28
N VAL A 71 9.01 -5.23 6.02
CA VAL A 71 9.67 -4.95 7.30
C VAL A 71 8.66 -5.04 8.44
N ALA A 72 8.65 -6.19 9.11
CA ALA A 72 7.74 -6.53 10.20
C ALA A 72 8.50 -6.74 11.53
N VAL A 73 9.36 -5.79 11.85
CA VAL A 73 10.05 -5.68 13.14
C VAL A 73 9.52 -4.48 13.92
N ASN A 74 9.92 -4.30 15.19
CA ASN A 74 9.48 -3.14 15.97
C ASN A 74 9.90 -1.81 15.33
N ARG A 75 9.23 -0.71 15.68
CA ARG A 75 9.39 0.61 15.06
C ARG A 75 10.83 1.14 15.05
N HIS A 76 11.62 0.92 16.11
CA HIS A 76 13.02 1.35 16.14
C HIS A 76 13.89 0.53 15.18
N ALA A 77 13.77 -0.79 15.24
CA ALA A 77 14.47 -1.67 14.31
C ALA A 77 14.02 -1.45 12.84
N THR A 78 12.77 -1.03 12.62
CA THR A 78 12.29 -0.64 11.29
C THR A 78 13.10 0.51 10.71
N ILE A 79 13.36 1.56 11.49
CA ILE A 79 14.18 2.70 11.04
C ILE A 79 15.60 2.26 10.67
N ASP A 80 16.20 1.39 11.48
CA ASP A 80 17.56 0.87 11.24
C ASP A 80 17.61 0.01 9.96
N VAL A 81 16.64 -0.88 9.76
CA VAL A 81 16.52 -1.71 8.55
C VAL A 81 16.32 -0.83 7.31
N ILE A 82 15.43 0.16 7.37
CA ILE A 82 15.19 1.10 6.26
C ILE A 82 16.47 1.89 5.92
N SER A 83 17.22 2.33 6.92
CA SER A 83 18.51 3.00 6.68
C SER A 83 19.50 2.11 5.94
N GLN A 84 19.59 0.82 6.31
CA GLN A 84 20.47 -0.14 5.65
C GLN A 84 20.02 -0.42 4.21
N LEU A 85 18.71 -0.68 4.00
CA LEU A 85 18.12 -0.92 2.67
C LEU A 85 18.30 0.27 1.73
N SER A 86 18.07 1.50 2.21
CA SER A 86 18.30 2.73 1.44
C SER A 86 19.75 2.88 1.02
N LYS A 87 20.72 2.53 1.87
CA LYS A 87 22.15 2.61 1.57
C LYS A 87 22.59 1.65 0.45
N ILE A 88 22.00 0.46 0.37
CA ILE A 88 22.31 -0.52 -0.67
C ILE A 88 21.49 -0.32 -1.96
N GLY A 89 20.56 0.66 -2.00
CA GLY A 89 19.74 0.96 -3.18
C GLY A 89 18.56 0.01 -3.41
N ALA A 90 17.93 -0.46 -2.33
CA ALA A 90 16.67 -1.21 -2.42
C ALA A 90 15.60 -0.40 -3.16
N GLY A 91 14.73 -1.08 -3.91
CA GLY A 91 13.72 -0.44 -4.74
C GLY A 91 12.56 0.18 -3.95
N GLY A 92 12.25 -0.37 -2.77
CA GLY A 92 11.22 0.14 -1.87
C GLY A 92 11.02 -0.73 -0.65
N ALA A 93 10.10 -0.33 0.23
CA ALA A 93 9.74 -1.12 1.41
C ALA A 93 8.26 -1.00 1.78
N VAL A 94 7.73 -2.05 2.40
CA VAL A 94 6.49 -2.06 3.17
C VAL A 94 6.86 -2.05 4.65
N CYS A 95 6.44 -1.02 5.39
CA CYS A 95 6.66 -0.89 6.83
C CYS A 95 5.39 -1.28 7.58
N TYR A 96 5.36 -2.51 8.10
CA TYR A 96 4.20 -3.09 8.76
C TYR A 96 3.97 -2.52 10.18
N ALA A 97 5.05 -2.18 10.88
CA ALA A 97 5.00 -1.74 12.27
C ALA A 97 4.14 -0.47 12.46
N SER A 98 3.38 -0.46 13.54
CA SER A 98 2.68 0.71 14.09
C SER A 98 3.50 1.41 15.17
N GLY A 99 2.98 2.50 15.72
CA GLY A 99 3.63 3.29 16.77
C GLY A 99 4.43 4.47 16.23
N PHE A 100 4.02 4.98 15.09
CA PHE A 100 4.51 6.20 14.45
C PHE A 100 3.49 7.35 14.62
N ALA A 101 3.33 8.22 13.65
CA ALA A 101 2.49 9.42 13.77
C ALA A 101 1.05 9.14 14.22
N GLU A 102 0.47 7.99 13.87
CA GLU A 102 -0.89 7.58 14.28
C GLU A 102 -1.03 7.35 15.78
N SER A 103 0.07 7.12 16.49
CA SER A 103 0.05 6.89 17.95
C SER A 103 0.04 8.19 18.76
N GLY A 104 0.33 9.33 18.13
CA GLY A 104 0.55 10.59 18.85
C GLY A 104 1.70 10.49 19.87
N GLU A 105 1.58 11.24 20.97
CA GLU A 105 2.52 11.17 22.08
C GLU A 105 1.99 10.22 23.16
N HIS A 106 2.63 9.07 23.33
CA HIS A 106 2.25 8.07 24.33
C HIS A 106 3.48 7.55 25.09
N ALA A 107 3.38 7.50 26.41
CA ALA A 107 4.42 6.98 27.30
C ALA A 107 5.82 7.60 27.07
N GLY A 108 5.89 8.92 26.76
CA GLY A 108 7.14 9.63 26.50
C GLY A 108 7.77 9.32 25.14
N ILE A 109 7.03 8.71 24.22
CA ILE A 109 7.49 8.45 22.86
C ILE A 109 6.68 9.31 21.90
N ASP A 110 7.37 10.18 21.15
CA ASP A 110 6.80 10.98 20.09
C ASP A 110 6.76 10.19 18.78
N GLY A 111 5.58 9.68 18.42
CA GLY A 111 5.36 8.92 17.21
C GLY A 111 5.62 9.72 15.93
N LEU A 112 5.37 11.03 15.96
CA LEU A 112 5.66 11.92 14.83
C LEU A 112 7.17 12.06 14.60
N ALA A 113 7.96 12.23 15.67
CA ALA A 113 9.41 12.28 15.57
C ALA A 113 10.00 10.96 15.04
N LEU A 114 9.44 9.80 15.42
CA LEU A 114 9.83 8.51 14.86
C LEU A 114 9.51 8.41 13.36
N GLN A 115 8.36 8.90 12.92
CA GLN A 115 8.02 8.92 11.49
C GLN A 115 8.97 9.83 10.71
N GLN A 116 9.34 10.98 11.24
CA GLN A 116 10.34 11.86 10.63
C GLN A 116 11.72 11.19 10.49
N GLN A 117 12.15 10.42 11.51
CA GLN A 117 13.36 9.62 11.44
C GLN A 117 13.27 8.52 10.36
N LEU A 118 12.12 7.84 10.23
CA LEU A 118 11.88 6.87 9.18
C LEU A 118 11.99 7.50 7.78
N VAL A 119 11.37 8.65 7.57
CA VAL A 119 11.45 9.41 6.30
C VAL A 119 12.89 9.81 5.98
N ALA A 120 13.63 10.31 6.97
CA ALA A 120 15.04 10.66 6.81
C ALA A 120 15.93 9.44 6.47
N ALA A 121 15.66 8.28 7.08
CA ALA A 121 16.37 7.02 6.82
C ALA A 121 16.10 6.48 5.41
N ALA A 122 14.89 6.63 4.91
CA ALA A 122 14.48 6.15 3.58
C ALA A 122 15.08 6.98 2.44
N LYS A 123 15.35 8.27 2.64
CA LYS A 123 15.79 9.21 1.60
C LYS A 123 14.80 9.27 0.42
N GLN A 124 15.19 8.72 -0.75
CA GLN A 124 14.36 8.67 -1.96
C GLN A 124 13.68 7.31 -2.18
N MET A 125 13.93 6.33 -1.30
CA MET A 125 13.34 4.99 -1.41
C MET A 125 11.85 5.06 -1.08
N PRO A 126 10.94 4.58 -1.95
CA PRO A 126 9.51 4.51 -1.66
C PRO A 126 9.23 3.65 -0.43
N ILE A 127 8.31 4.11 0.41
CA ILE A 127 7.82 3.36 1.57
C ILE A 127 6.30 3.37 1.56
N LEU A 128 5.69 2.19 1.55
CA LEU A 128 4.29 2.01 1.92
C LEU A 128 4.19 1.91 3.44
N GLY A 129 3.32 2.71 4.03
CA GLY A 129 3.15 2.81 5.47
C GLY A 129 3.92 4.00 6.10
N PRO A 130 4.37 3.89 7.36
CA PRO A 130 4.20 2.76 8.28
C PRO A 130 2.75 2.46 8.65
N ASN A 131 2.54 1.48 9.53
CA ASN A 131 1.20 1.08 9.95
C ASN A 131 0.30 0.66 8.77
N CYS A 132 0.81 -0.22 7.90
CA CYS A 132 0.07 -0.74 6.75
C CYS A 132 0.24 -2.25 6.60
N TYR A 133 -0.77 -2.91 6.01
CA TYR A 133 -0.70 -4.34 5.72
C TYR A 133 0.27 -4.64 4.56
N GLY A 134 0.38 -3.73 3.59
CA GLY A 134 1.18 -3.91 2.39
C GLY A 134 0.32 -3.93 1.13
N TYR A 135 0.61 -4.85 0.22
CA TYR A 135 -0.11 -4.92 -1.04
C TYR A 135 -0.22 -6.34 -1.60
N ILE A 136 -1.21 -6.52 -2.48
CA ILE A 136 -1.37 -7.67 -3.37
C ILE A 136 -1.31 -7.16 -4.81
N ASN A 137 -0.52 -7.84 -5.63
CA ASN A 137 -0.49 -7.70 -7.09
C ASN A 137 -0.80 -9.07 -7.70
N ALA A 138 -2.06 -9.29 -8.03
CA ALA A 138 -2.55 -10.54 -8.59
C ALA A 138 -2.10 -10.75 -10.04
N LEU A 139 -1.71 -9.69 -10.77
CA LEU A 139 -1.22 -9.78 -12.14
C LEU A 139 0.15 -10.45 -12.23
N ASP A 140 1.02 -10.20 -11.24
CA ASP A 140 2.38 -10.72 -11.21
C ASP A 140 2.59 -11.73 -10.07
N GLY A 141 1.53 -12.06 -9.30
CA GLY A 141 1.54 -13.08 -8.25
C GLY A 141 2.23 -12.68 -6.97
N VAL A 142 2.30 -11.40 -6.68
CA VAL A 142 2.97 -10.86 -5.49
C VAL A 142 1.97 -10.62 -4.37
N ALA A 143 2.26 -11.12 -3.19
CA ALA A 143 1.46 -10.86 -1.98
C ALA A 143 2.37 -10.48 -0.81
N LEU A 144 2.83 -9.21 -0.77
CA LEU A 144 3.40 -8.65 0.45
C LEU A 144 2.26 -8.35 1.43
N TRP A 145 1.61 -9.43 1.87
CA TRP A 145 0.38 -9.42 2.64
C TRP A 145 0.44 -10.46 3.75
N PRO A 146 0.44 -10.08 5.04
CA PRO A 146 0.70 -11.03 6.13
C PRO A 146 -0.54 -11.82 6.57
N ASP A 147 -1.67 -11.64 5.90
CA ASP A 147 -2.95 -12.29 6.22
C ASP A 147 -3.47 -13.16 5.09
N GLN A 148 -4.50 -13.94 5.37
CA GLN A 148 -5.20 -14.71 4.33
C GLN A 148 -5.88 -13.77 3.33
N HIS A 149 -5.96 -14.19 2.09
CA HIS A 149 -6.69 -13.50 1.02
C HIS A 149 -7.34 -14.49 0.05
N GLY A 150 -8.41 -14.04 -0.61
CA GLY A 150 -9.11 -14.80 -1.64
C GLY A 150 -8.64 -14.54 -3.07
N CYS A 151 -7.60 -13.73 -3.27
CA CYS A 151 -7.12 -13.36 -4.60
C CYS A 151 -6.48 -14.55 -5.32
N THR A 152 -6.67 -14.60 -6.64
CA THR A 152 -6.05 -15.55 -7.58
C THR A 152 -5.32 -14.78 -8.66
N ARG A 153 -4.47 -15.44 -9.45
CA ARG A 153 -3.80 -14.82 -10.59
C ARG A 153 -4.81 -14.31 -11.61
N LEU A 154 -4.54 -13.14 -12.16
CA LEU A 154 -5.37 -12.45 -13.16
C LEU A 154 -4.49 -11.91 -14.30
N ASP A 155 -5.09 -11.73 -15.47
CA ASP A 155 -4.45 -11.05 -16.61
C ASP A 155 -4.76 -9.53 -16.60
N SER A 156 -5.93 -9.14 -16.08
CA SER A 156 -6.36 -7.76 -15.91
C SER A 156 -7.42 -7.66 -14.81
N GLY A 157 -7.74 -6.45 -14.37
CA GLY A 157 -8.77 -6.24 -13.35
C GLY A 157 -8.74 -4.84 -12.77
N VAL A 158 -9.27 -4.68 -11.56
CA VAL A 158 -9.34 -3.39 -10.88
C VAL A 158 -8.20 -3.21 -9.89
N ALA A 159 -7.74 -1.98 -9.73
CA ALA A 159 -6.81 -1.61 -8.67
C ALA A 159 -7.54 -0.89 -7.54
N ILE A 160 -7.22 -1.22 -6.29
CA ILE A 160 -7.76 -0.51 -5.12
C ILE A 160 -6.62 0.03 -4.26
N VAL A 161 -6.70 1.32 -3.90
CA VAL A 161 -5.86 1.94 -2.88
C VAL A 161 -6.70 2.20 -1.64
N SER A 162 -6.21 1.74 -0.49
CA SER A 162 -6.88 1.95 0.79
C SER A 162 -5.95 2.63 1.80
N GLN A 163 -6.42 3.69 2.44
CA GLN A 163 -5.74 4.29 3.60
C GLN A 163 -5.94 3.45 4.88
N SER A 164 -6.96 2.57 4.88
CA SER A 164 -7.23 1.67 6.00
C SER A 164 -6.78 0.24 5.67
N GLY A 165 -5.89 -0.31 6.51
CA GLY A 165 -5.47 -1.71 6.42
C GLY A 165 -6.63 -2.69 6.64
N ASN A 166 -7.50 -2.43 7.62
CA ASN A 166 -8.64 -3.29 7.93
C ASN A 166 -9.68 -3.33 6.79
N VAL A 167 -9.91 -2.21 6.11
CA VAL A 167 -10.79 -2.18 4.93
C VAL A 167 -10.15 -2.96 3.79
N GLY A 168 -8.85 -2.80 3.56
CA GLY A 168 -8.10 -3.61 2.60
C GLY A 168 -8.25 -5.11 2.89
N LEU A 169 -8.07 -5.54 4.14
CA LEU A 169 -8.27 -6.93 4.56
C LEU A 169 -9.67 -7.44 4.22
N ASN A 170 -10.72 -6.68 4.58
CA ASN A 170 -12.10 -7.06 4.27
C ASN A 170 -12.36 -7.17 2.76
N ILE A 171 -11.75 -6.30 1.95
CA ILE A 171 -11.86 -6.37 0.48
C ILE A 171 -11.22 -7.66 -0.06
N THR A 172 -10.10 -8.14 0.50
CA THR A 172 -9.47 -9.38 0.04
C THR A 172 -10.25 -10.64 0.38
N LEU A 173 -11.11 -10.60 1.38
CA LEU A 173 -11.88 -11.74 1.88
C LEU A 173 -13.34 -11.77 1.38
N GLN A 174 -13.77 -10.75 0.65
CA GLN A 174 -15.12 -10.70 0.10
C GLN A 174 -15.32 -11.76 -1.00
N GLN A 175 -16.56 -12.29 -1.13
CA GLN A 175 -16.93 -13.33 -2.11
C GLN A 175 -17.88 -12.76 -3.17
N ARG A 176 -17.55 -11.57 -3.72
CA ARG A 176 -18.40 -10.85 -4.68
C ARG A 176 -17.89 -10.91 -6.12
N SER A 177 -16.94 -11.79 -6.41
CA SER A 177 -16.38 -11.97 -7.76
C SER A 177 -15.81 -10.66 -8.33
N LEU A 178 -15.01 -9.94 -7.56
CA LEU A 178 -14.26 -8.78 -8.02
C LEU A 178 -12.88 -9.26 -8.51
N ASP A 179 -12.56 -8.98 -9.77
CA ASP A 179 -11.23 -9.24 -10.33
C ASP A 179 -10.25 -8.19 -9.79
N LEU A 180 -9.73 -8.46 -8.59
CA LEU A 180 -8.85 -7.56 -7.86
C LEU A 180 -7.41 -7.73 -8.34
N ALA A 181 -6.99 -6.92 -9.32
CA ALA A 181 -5.64 -6.92 -9.89
C ALA A 181 -4.60 -6.38 -8.91
N TYR A 182 -4.91 -5.26 -8.27
CA TYR A 182 -4.09 -4.65 -7.24
C TYR A 182 -4.91 -4.29 -6.01
N LEU A 183 -4.37 -4.55 -4.84
CA LEU A 183 -4.76 -3.90 -3.60
C LEU A 183 -3.52 -3.33 -2.94
N VAL A 184 -3.50 -2.05 -2.64
CA VAL A 184 -2.42 -1.39 -1.89
C VAL A 184 -2.99 -0.69 -0.67
N THR A 185 -2.42 -0.97 0.49
CA THR A 185 -2.70 -0.19 1.70
C THR A 185 -1.54 0.78 1.94
N VAL A 186 -1.85 2.05 2.18
CA VAL A 186 -0.82 3.10 2.31
C VAL A 186 -0.54 3.51 3.76
N GLY A 187 -1.37 3.08 4.72
CA GLY A 187 -1.19 3.36 6.14
C GLY A 187 -1.03 4.87 6.40
N ASN A 188 0.02 5.24 7.12
CA ASN A 188 0.31 6.66 7.46
C ASN A 188 0.76 7.51 6.26
N GLN A 189 1.04 6.93 5.10
CA GLN A 189 1.49 7.63 3.90
C GLN A 189 2.71 8.54 4.16
N ALA A 190 3.69 8.03 4.91
CA ALA A 190 4.84 8.83 5.30
C ALA A 190 5.69 9.30 4.10
N ILE A 191 5.73 8.52 3.01
CA ILE A 191 6.43 8.85 1.75
C ILE A 191 5.52 8.57 0.56
N THR A 192 5.04 7.33 0.41
CA THR A 192 4.19 6.91 -0.72
C THR A 192 2.73 7.04 -0.33
N GLY A 193 1.98 7.81 -1.09
CA GLY A 193 0.55 8.05 -0.86
C GLY A 193 -0.36 7.53 -1.97
N VAL A 194 -1.61 7.96 -1.91
CA VAL A 194 -2.65 7.61 -2.90
C VAL A 194 -2.25 8.06 -4.29
N GLU A 195 -1.74 9.28 -4.42
CA GLU A 195 -1.37 9.89 -5.71
C GLU A 195 -0.23 9.13 -6.40
N ASP A 196 0.71 8.58 -5.63
CA ASP A 196 1.81 7.77 -6.18
C ASP A 196 1.29 6.43 -6.74
N CYS A 197 0.36 5.79 -6.02
CA CYS A 197 -0.28 4.56 -6.48
C CYS A 197 -1.15 4.82 -7.72
N LEU A 198 -1.92 5.91 -7.74
CA LEU A 198 -2.69 6.32 -8.91
C LEU A 198 -1.82 6.47 -10.16
N GLU A 199 -0.66 7.12 -10.03
CA GLU A 199 0.25 7.32 -11.15
C GLU A 199 0.75 6.00 -11.74
N VAL A 200 1.02 5.00 -10.91
CA VAL A 200 1.41 3.66 -11.38
C VAL A 200 0.23 2.95 -12.07
N PHE A 201 -0.96 2.97 -11.46
CA PHE A 201 -2.11 2.23 -11.99
C PHE A 201 -2.65 2.82 -13.29
N ILE A 202 -2.63 4.14 -13.43
CA ILE A 202 -3.01 4.82 -14.68
C ILE A 202 -2.08 4.43 -15.85
N ASN A 203 -0.84 4.08 -15.56
CA ASN A 203 0.14 3.67 -16.57
C ASN A 203 0.16 2.14 -16.82
N ASP A 204 -0.59 1.33 -16.07
CA ASP A 204 -0.70 -0.11 -16.29
C ASP A 204 -1.98 -0.42 -17.09
N SER A 205 -1.82 -0.79 -18.34
CA SER A 205 -2.93 -1.12 -19.27
C SER A 205 -3.75 -2.34 -18.84
N ARG A 206 -3.30 -3.10 -17.86
CA ARG A 206 -4.02 -4.24 -17.28
C ARG A 206 -5.02 -3.80 -16.19
N VAL A 207 -4.98 -2.52 -15.77
CA VAL A 207 -5.90 -1.94 -14.79
C VAL A 207 -7.08 -1.29 -15.52
N ASN A 208 -8.28 -1.86 -15.35
CA ASN A 208 -9.49 -1.42 -16.05
C ASN A 208 -10.23 -0.27 -15.32
N ALA A 209 -10.19 -0.28 -13.98
CA ALA A 209 -10.76 0.77 -13.15
C ALA A 209 -10.02 0.87 -11.82
N ILE A 210 -10.12 2.02 -11.14
CA ILE A 210 -9.41 2.30 -9.90
C ILE A 210 -10.40 2.65 -8.80
N GLY A 211 -10.33 1.91 -7.68
CA GLY A 211 -11.09 2.16 -6.46
C GLY A 211 -10.23 2.85 -5.40
N LEU A 212 -10.80 3.80 -4.70
CA LEU A 212 -10.15 4.53 -3.63
C LEU A 212 -10.96 4.43 -2.34
N PHE A 213 -10.34 3.96 -1.27
CA PHE A 213 -10.86 4.13 0.09
C PHE A 213 -9.97 5.13 0.81
N ILE A 214 -10.46 6.36 1.00
CA ILE A 214 -9.65 7.49 1.45
C ILE A 214 -10.27 8.23 2.64
N GLU A 215 -9.39 8.69 3.52
CA GLU A 215 -9.70 9.57 4.63
C GLU A 215 -9.37 11.01 4.26
N ALA A 216 -8.22 11.23 3.59
CA ALA A 216 -7.79 12.53 3.10
C ALA A 216 -6.91 12.41 1.85
N ILE A 217 -6.97 13.45 1.00
CA ILE A 217 -6.07 13.67 -0.14
C ILE A 217 -4.96 14.62 0.32
N VAL A 218 -3.70 14.21 0.09
CA VAL A 218 -2.53 14.99 0.52
C VAL A 218 -2.20 16.10 -0.47
N ASP A 219 -2.22 15.79 -1.78
CA ASP A 219 -1.96 16.75 -2.86
C ASP A 219 -3.15 16.82 -3.84
N PRO A 220 -4.16 17.69 -3.57
CA PRO A 220 -5.33 17.82 -4.43
C PRO A 220 -4.98 18.28 -5.87
N ILE A 221 -3.89 19.02 -6.03
CA ILE A 221 -3.47 19.50 -7.36
C ILE A 221 -2.92 18.33 -8.19
N ARG A 222 -2.05 17.52 -7.61
CA ARG A 222 -1.53 16.32 -8.27
C ARG A 222 -2.65 15.31 -8.53
N PHE A 223 -3.53 15.08 -7.54
CA PHE A 223 -4.69 14.21 -7.68
C PHE A 223 -5.56 14.60 -8.88
N SER A 224 -5.92 15.89 -9.00
CA SER A 224 -6.77 16.37 -10.11
C SER A 224 -6.12 16.16 -11.49
N LYS A 225 -4.80 16.33 -11.60
CA LYS A 225 -4.06 16.06 -12.85
C LYS A 225 -4.07 14.56 -13.20
N LEU A 226 -3.90 13.70 -12.19
CA LEU A 226 -3.94 12.25 -12.37
C LEU A 226 -5.35 11.78 -12.73
N ALA A 227 -6.39 12.30 -12.09
CA ALA A 227 -7.77 11.98 -12.42
C ALA A 227 -8.12 12.36 -13.87
N LEU A 228 -7.70 13.55 -14.33
CA LEU A 228 -7.85 13.95 -15.73
C LEU A 228 -7.09 13.01 -16.69
N LYS A 229 -5.88 12.59 -16.33
CA LYS A 229 -5.10 11.64 -17.13
C LYS A 229 -5.80 10.29 -17.22
N ALA A 230 -6.37 9.78 -16.11
CA ALA A 230 -7.14 8.55 -16.08
C ALA A 230 -8.37 8.63 -17.00
N ASP A 231 -9.11 9.74 -16.94
CA ASP A 231 -10.29 9.97 -17.80
C ASP A 231 -9.92 9.98 -19.30
N GLN A 232 -8.80 10.63 -19.67
CA GLN A 232 -8.27 10.63 -21.03
C GLN A 232 -7.86 9.24 -21.54
N GLN A 233 -7.54 8.32 -20.62
CA GLN A 233 -7.21 6.92 -20.93
C GLN A 233 -8.40 5.98 -20.78
N ASN A 234 -9.60 6.53 -20.58
CA ASN A 234 -10.84 5.80 -20.32
C ASN A 234 -10.78 4.90 -19.06
N GLN A 235 -9.87 5.17 -18.13
CA GLN A 235 -9.83 4.53 -16.82
C GLN A 235 -10.70 5.32 -15.84
N ARG A 236 -11.67 4.68 -15.25
CA ARG A 236 -12.59 5.32 -14.30
C ARG A 236 -12.09 5.18 -12.87
N ILE A 237 -12.22 6.26 -12.10
CA ILE A 237 -11.89 6.30 -10.67
C ILE A 237 -13.20 6.37 -9.87
N VAL A 238 -13.31 5.50 -8.87
CA VAL A 238 -14.42 5.48 -7.91
C VAL A 238 -13.85 5.67 -6.51
N ALA A 239 -14.40 6.61 -5.74
CA ALA A 239 -13.91 6.92 -4.40
C ALA A 239 -14.98 6.72 -3.33
N LEU A 240 -14.59 6.05 -2.26
CA LEU A 240 -15.30 6.01 -0.98
C LEU A 240 -14.51 6.84 0.03
N GLN A 241 -15.05 8.01 0.38
CA GLN A 241 -14.42 8.91 1.35
C GLN A 241 -15.04 8.70 2.74
N THR A 242 -14.21 8.55 3.77
CA THR A 242 -14.61 8.40 5.17
C THR A 242 -14.63 9.73 5.92
N GLY A 243 -15.10 9.73 7.18
CA GLY A 243 -15.18 10.97 7.98
C GLY A 243 -16.33 11.89 7.62
N ARG A 244 -17.46 11.34 7.17
CA ARG A 244 -18.62 12.06 6.64
C ARG A 244 -19.42 12.85 7.67
N SER A 245 -19.44 12.38 8.93
CA SER A 245 -20.07 13.10 10.05
C SER A 245 -19.02 13.88 10.83
N ASP A 246 -19.44 14.89 11.59
CA ASP A 246 -18.53 15.62 12.47
C ASP A 246 -17.84 14.68 13.47
N ALA A 247 -18.54 13.66 13.96
CA ALA A 247 -17.94 12.61 14.79
C ALA A 247 -16.95 11.73 14.01
N GLY A 248 -17.27 11.35 12.78
CA GLY A 248 -16.38 10.60 11.89
C GLY A 248 -15.15 11.42 11.46
N ALA A 249 -15.30 12.72 11.28
CA ALA A 249 -14.19 13.64 11.00
C ALA A 249 -13.24 13.74 12.19
N LEU A 250 -13.74 13.78 13.42
CA LEU A 250 -12.93 13.74 14.64
C LEU A 250 -12.16 12.42 14.80
N ILE A 251 -12.80 11.29 14.49
CA ILE A 251 -12.15 9.97 14.51
C ILE A 251 -11.06 9.90 13.42
N ALA A 252 -11.35 10.31 12.19
CA ALA A 252 -10.37 10.33 11.11
C ALA A 252 -9.18 11.25 11.43
N ALA A 253 -9.42 12.43 11.98
CA ALA A 253 -8.37 13.35 12.42
C ALA A 253 -7.48 12.75 13.52
N SER A 254 -8.04 11.94 14.43
CA SER A 254 -7.28 11.24 15.47
C SER A 254 -6.42 10.08 14.92
N HIS A 255 -6.81 9.48 13.78
CA HIS A 255 -6.10 8.36 13.17
C HIS A 255 -5.01 8.79 12.17
N THR A 256 -5.21 9.89 11.45
CA THR A 256 -4.33 10.27 10.34
C THR A 256 -3.56 11.57 10.55
N ALA A 257 -3.81 12.28 11.67
CA ALA A 257 -3.31 13.64 11.91
C ALA A 257 -3.63 14.63 10.76
N SER A 258 -4.56 14.29 9.87
CA SER A 258 -5.00 15.10 8.74
C SER A 258 -6.36 15.75 9.03
N LEU A 259 -6.58 16.96 8.52
CA LEU A 259 -7.88 17.61 8.56
C LEU A 259 -8.82 16.88 7.59
N ALA A 260 -9.76 16.08 8.12
CA ALA A 260 -10.84 15.51 7.34
C ALA A 260 -11.69 16.67 6.76
N GLY A 261 -11.69 16.81 5.43
CA GLY A 261 -12.48 17.82 4.75
C GLY A 261 -13.98 17.52 4.87
N ARG A 262 -14.81 18.58 4.83
CA ARG A 262 -16.26 18.40 4.82
C ARG A 262 -16.67 17.60 3.58
N ARG A 263 -17.62 16.69 3.73
CA ARG A 263 -18.18 15.87 2.64
C ARG A 263 -18.51 16.70 1.38
N SER A 264 -19.18 17.83 1.54
CA SER A 264 -19.53 18.72 0.42
C SER A 264 -18.32 19.23 -0.37
N ALA A 265 -17.18 19.43 0.29
CA ALA A 265 -15.95 19.84 -0.39
C ALA A 265 -15.38 18.68 -1.23
N TYR A 266 -15.40 17.45 -0.71
CA TYR A 266 -15.00 16.26 -1.47
C TYR A 266 -15.96 15.97 -2.64
N GLU A 267 -17.27 16.10 -2.43
CA GLU A 267 -18.27 15.94 -3.50
C GLU A 267 -18.01 16.92 -4.66
N ALA A 268 -17.83 18.20 -4.35
CA ALA A 268 -17.52 19.22 -5.35
C ALA A 268 -16.17 18.97 -6.04
N PHE A 269 -15.14 18.56 -5.28
CA PHE A 269 -13.83 18.28 -5.80
C PHE A 269 -13.84 17.05 -6.73
N PHE A 270 -14.44 15.94 -6.31
CA PHE A 270 -14.51 14.72 -7.12
C PHE A 270 -15.37 14.88 -8.36
N THR A 271 -16.53 15.56 -8.24
CA THR A 271 -17.34 15.90 -9.41
C THR A 271 -16.53 16.66 -10.46
N ARG A 272 -15.72 17.62 -10.02
CA ARG A 272 -14.84 18.40 -10.91
C ARG A 272 -13.71 17.57 -11.52
N CYS A 273 -13.27 16.53 -10.83
CA CYS A 273 -12.23 15.61 -11.30
C CYS A 273 -12.77 14.44 -12.14
N GLY A 274 -14.08 14.32 -12.33
CA GLY A 274 -14.70 13.16 -13.00
C GLY A 274 -14.61 11.86 -12.19
N VAL A 275 -14.42 11.96 -10.87
CA VAL A 275 -14.35 10.81 -9.95
C VAL A 275 -15.71 10.51 -9.39
N ALA A 276 -16.21 9.29 -9.57
CA ALA A 276 -17.48 8.86 -8.98
C ALA A 276 -17.35 8.66 -7.46
N MET A 277 -18.29 9.18 -6.68
CA MET A 277 -18.36 8.93 -5.24
C MET A 277 -19.41 7.88 -4.92
N VAL A 278 -19.06 7.00 -3.99
CA VAL A 278 -19.95 5.98 -3.43
C VAL A 278 -19.99 6.08 -1.90
N ASP A 279 -21.02 5.49 -1.31
CA ASP A 279 -21.32 5.67 0.11
C ASP A 279 -20.93 4.49 0.98
N THR A 280 -20.77 3.31 0.39
CA THR A 280 -20.49 2.08 1.13
C THR A 280 -19.40 1.25 0.43
N PRO A 281 -18.68 0.39 1.18
CA PRO A 281 -17.74 -0.56 0.56
C PRO A 281 -18.43 -1.49 -0.46
N VAL A 282 -19.70 -1.82 -0.24
CA VAL A 282 -20.46 -2.64 -1.17
C VAL A 282 -20.67 -1.91 -2.50
N GLU A 283 -21.08 -0.64 -2.46
CA GLU A 283 -21.23 0.19 -3.68
C GLU A 283 -19.88 0.35 -4.38
N LEU A 284 -18.77 0.53 -3.65
CA LEU A 284 -17.42 0.58 -4.24
C LEU A 284 -17.15 -0.68 -5.05
N ILE A 285 -17.34 -1.86 -4.45
CA ILE A 285 -17.09 -3.15 -5.10
C ILE A 285 -18.00 -3.34 -6.31
N GLU A 286 -19.32 -3.13 -6.17
CA GLU A 286 -20.25 -3.38 -7.26
C GLU A 286 -20.06 -2.38 -8.44
N THR A 287 -19.72 -1.13 -8.14
CA THR A 287 -19.38 -0.14 -9.18
C THR A 287 -18.10 -0.54 -9.92
N LEU A 288 -17.06 -0.97 -9.19
CA LEU A 288 -15.81 -1.43 -9.81
C LEU A 288 -16.03 -2.69 -10.67
N LYS A 289 -16.87 -3.62 -10.26
CA LYS A 289 -17.24 -4.79 -11.08
C LYS A 289 -17.90 -4.37 -12.38
N LEU A 290 -18.86 -3.44 -12.32
CA LEU A 290 -19.51 -2.92 -13.52
C LEU A 290 -18.50 -2.29 -14.48
N LEU A 291 -17.60 -1.45 -13.97
CA LEU A 291 -16.57 -0.80 -14.78
C LEU A 291 -15.52 -1.77 -15.33
N ASN A 292 -15.25 -2.88 -14.62
CA ASN A 292 -14.32 -3.91 -15.09
C ASN A 292 -14.87 -4.72 -16.27
N GLN A 293 -16.20 -4.85 -16.39
CA GLN A 293 -16.84 -5.70 -17.40
C GLN A 293 -17.34 -4.95 -18.62
N GLY A 294 -17.54 -3.67 -18.55
CA GLY A 294 -18.25 -2.90 -19.57
C GLY A 294 -17.70 -1.52 -19.85
N GLY A 295 -16.49 -1.20 -19.37
CA GLY A 295 -15.86 0.09 -19.55
C GLY A 295 -15.31 0.32 -20.96
#